data_cc543a94ea44ff8ae6db2df21185c80c
#
_entry.id   cc543a94ea44ff8ae6db2df21185c80c
#
_cell.length_a   1.000
_cell.length_b   1.000
_cell.length_c   1.000
_cell.angle_alpha   90.00
_cell.angle_beta   90.00
_cell.angle_gamma   90.00
#
_symmetry.space_group_name_H-M   'P 1'
#
loop_
_entity.id
_entity.type
_entity.pdbx_description
1 polymer ?
#
loop_
_entity_poly.entity_id
_entity_poly.type
_entity_poly.pdbx_seq_one_letter_code
_entity_poly.pdbx_strand_id
1 'polypeptide(L)'
;IDENVELVQAYTRMYNLVKDVEYTGVNSDLLKEDAEKALFEAASKASEASLAAWEAGDYAAVVAVPATLVPTINQFFEDVMVMDKDEAIKANRLQLVRLAYSVMAIIGDISALK
;
A
#
# COMPACT_ATOMS: atom_id res chain seq x y z
N ILE A 1 15.32 8.09 12.85
CA ILE A 1 14.22 7.17 13.15
C ILE A 1 14.47 5.84 12.42
N ASP A 2 14.26 4.78 13.12
CA ASP A 2 14.41 3.44 12.61
C ASP A 2 13.41 3.17 11.47
N GLU A 3 13.87 2.57 10.37
CA GLU A 3 13.02 2.20 9.24
C GLU A 3 11.86 1.30 9.67
N ASN A 4 12.08 0.43 10.66
CA ASN A 4 11.03 -0.45 11.16
C ASN A 4 9.90 0.33 11.84
N VAL A 5 10.23 1.42 12.52
CA VAL A 5 9.22 2.27 13.16
C VAL A 5 8.34 2.93 12.09
N GLU A 6 8.95 3.47 11.04
CA GLU A 6 8.21 4.09 9.95
C GLU A 6 7.32 3.08 9.22
N LEU A 7 7.83 1.88 9.00
CA LEU A 7 7.07 0.80 8.37
C LEU A 7 5.83 0.44 9.19
N VAL A 8 6.02 0.27 10.52
CA VAL A 8 4.91 -0.07 11.41
C VAL A 8 3.88 1.06 11.46
N GLN A 9 4.33 2.31 11.51
CA GLN A 9 3.42 3.45 11.51
C GLN A 9 2.59 3.52 10.24
N ALA A 10 3.23 3.34 9.09
CA ALA A 10 2.53 3.33 7.80
C ALA A 10 1.51 2.19 7.73
N TYR A 11 1.92 1.01 8.15
CA TYR A 11 1.04 -0.16 8.19
C TYR A 11 -0.19 0.10 9.08
N THR A 12 0.03 0.58 10.28
CA THR A 12 -1.05 0.83 11.24
C THR A 12 -2.03 1.87 10.70
N ARG A 13 -1.50 2.95 10.12
CA ARG A 13 -2.35 4.00 9.56
C ARG A 13 -3.23 3.47 8.43
N MET A 14 -2.66 2.69 7.53
CA MET A 14 -3.41 2.08 6.44
C MET A 14 -4.42 1.08 6.96
N TYR A 15 -4.01 0.22 7.89
CA TYR A 15 -4.89 -0.77 8.48
C TYR A 15 -6.16 -0.13 9.06
N ASN A 16 -5.99 0.95 9.83
CA ASN A 16 -7.12 1.63 10.46
C ASN A 16 -8.11 2.20 9.45
N LEU A 17 -7.62 2.58 8.26
CA LEU A 17 -8.49 3.10 7.20
C LEU A 17 -9.21 2.00 6.43
N VAL A 18 -8.58 0.83 6.26
CA VAL A 18 -9.07 -0.16 5.30
C VAL A 18 -9.41 -1.52 5.89
N LYS A 19 -9.37 -1.67 7.21
CA LYS A 19 -9.64 -2.96 7.86
C LYS A 19 -10.99 -3.58 7.47
N ASP A 20 -11.97 -2.74 7.14
CA ASP A 20 -13.31 -3.17 6.74
C ASP A 20 -13.57 -2.95 5.24
N VAL A 21 -12.52 -2.62 4.48
CA VAL A 21 -12.62 -2.34 3.04
C VAL A 21 -12.13 -3.54 2.25
N GLU A 22 -13.01 -4.11 1.44
CA GLU A 22 -12.64 -5.18 0.52
C GLU A 22 -12.00 -4.57 -0.73
N TYR A 23 -10.93 -5.20 -1.24
CA TYR A 23 -10.30 -4.70 -2.45
C TYR A 23 -11.13 -5.07 -3.67
N THR A 24 -11.59 -4.07 -4.40
CA THR A 24 -12.38 -4.24 -5.63
C THR A 24 -11.70 -3.61 -6.84
N GLY A 25 -10.55 -2.99 -6.64
CA GLY A 25 -9.77 -2.37 -7.70
C GLY A 25 -9.71 -0.86 -7.60
N VAL A 26 -8.69 -0.29 -8.23
CA VAL A 26 -8.48 1.15 -8.31
C VAL A 26 -8.89 1.61 -9.71
N ASN A 27 -9.70 2.66 -9.78
CA ASN A 27 -10.05 3.29 -11.05
C ASN A 27 -9.01 4.37 -11.35
N SER A 28 -8.14 4.12 -12.33
CA SER A 28 -7.07 5.06 -12.68
C SER A 28 -7.60 6.39 -13.22
N ASP A 29 -8.80 6.42 -13.77
CA ASP A 29 -9.40 7.67 -14.27
C ASP A 29 -9.79 8.64 -13.16
N LEU A 30 -9.91 8.14 -11.92
CA LEU A 30 -10.25 8.96 -10.76
C LEU A 30 -9.04 9.41 -9.95
N LEU A 31 -7.83 9.07 -10.38
CA LEU A 31 -6.61 9.53 -9.72
C LEU A 31 -6.36 10.99 -10.11
N LYS A 32 -6.48 11.90 -9.15
CA LYS A 32 -6.40 13.34 -9.38
C LYS A 32 -5.03 13.92 -9.06
N GLU A 33 -4.51 13.60 -7.88
CA GLU A 33 -3.26 14.16 -7.40
C GLU A 33 -2.06 13.33 -7.87
N ASP A 34 -0.91 13.97 -8.05
CA ASP A 34 0.31 13.28 -8.43
C ASP A 34 0.68 12.20 -7.42
N ALA A 35 0.46 12.47 -6.13
CA ALA A 35 0.75 11.50 -5.08
C ALA A 35 -0.15 10.25 -5.18
N GLU A 36 -1.40 10.39 -5.65
CA GLU A 36 -2.26 9.24 -5.90
C GLU A 36 -1.70 8.38 -7.03
N LYS A 37 -1.28 9.02 -8.10
CA LYS A 37 -0.71 8.32 -9.27
C LYS A 37 0.59 7.63 -8.90
N ALA A 38 1.43 8.31 -8.12
CA ALA A 38 2.71 7.75 -7.67
C ALA A 38 2.50 6.52 -6.79
N LEU A 39 1.54 6.59 -5.87
CA LEU A 39 1.26 5.45 -4.99
C LEU A 39 0.67 4.27 -5.77
N PHE A 40 -0.23 4.53 -6.71
CA PHE A 40 -0.80 3.47 -7.53
C PHE A 40 0.27 2.75 -8.34
N GLU A 41 1.16 3.50 -8.98
CA GLU A 41 2.26 2.93 -9.75
C GLU A 41 3.21 2.14 -8.86
N ALA A 42 3.63 2.71 -7.74
CA ALA A 42 4.57 2.07 -6.83
C ALA A 42 3.98 0.81 -6.20
N ALA A 43 2.72 0.87 -5.76
CA ALA A 43 2.06 -0.28 -5.14
C ALA A 43 1.82 -1.40 -6.14
N SER A 44 1.46 -1.07 -7.38
CA SER A 44 1.27 -2.06 -8.44
C SER A 44 2.56 -2.78 -8.78
N LYS A 45 3.65 -2.04 -8.92
CA LYS A 45 4.97 -2.63 -9.18
C LYS A 45 5.45 -3.48 -8.01
N ALA A 46 5.21 -3.00 -6.78
CA ALA A 46 5.59 -3.73 -5.58
C ALA A 46 4.81 -5.05 -5.46
N SER A 47 3.54 -5.03 -5.80
CA SER A 47 2.71 -6.23 -5.79
C SER A 47 3.24 -7.27 -6.77
N GLU A 48 3.59 -6.85 -7.99
CA GLU A 48 4.19 -7.73 -9.00
C GLU A 48 5.53 -8.28 -8.55
N ALA A 49 6.39 -7.41 -7.98
CA ALA A 49 7.70 -7.81 -7.50
C ALA A 49 7.59 -8.81 -6.33
N SER A 50 6.64 -8.61 -5.44
CA SER A 50 6.40 -9.52 -4.32
C SER A 50 5.97 -10.89 -4.81
N LEU A 51 5.06 -10.94 -5.79
CA LEU A 51 4.58 -12.20 -6.35
C LEU A 51 5.72 -12.94 -7.06
N ALA A 52 6.49 -12.24 -7.89
CA ALA A 52 7.61 -12.83 -8.60
C ALA A 52 8.66 -13.40 -7.63
N ALA A 53 8.97 -12.65 -6.58
CA ALA A 53 9.93 -13.10 -5.57
C ALA A 53 9.40 -14.32 -4.80
N TRP A 54 8.12 -14.32 -4.46
CA TRP A 54 7.48 -15.44 -3.78
C TRP A 54 7.56 -16.69 -4.63
N GLU A 55 7.21 -16.61 -5.92
CA GLU A 55 7.26 -17.73 -6.85
C GLU A 55 8.68 -18.25 -7.06
N ALA A 56 9.66 -17.37 -6.99
CA ALA A 56 11.07 -17.74 -7.10
C ALA A 56 11.65 -18.31 -5.80
N GLY A 57 10.91 -18.26 -4.70
CA GLY A 57 11.39 -18.70 -3.40
C GLY A 57 12.36 -17.70 -2.75
N ASP A 58 12.42 -16.48 -3.24
CA ASP A 58 13.29 -15.44 -2.72
C ASP A 58 12.56 -14.64 -1.64
N TYR A 59 12.48 -15.20 -0.45
CA TYR A 59 11.72 -14.59 0.64
C TYR A 59 12.36 -13.32 1.18
N ALA A 60 13.68 -13.20 1.09
CA ALA A 60 14.37 -11.97 1.48
C ALA A 60 13.90 -10.79 0.60
N ALA A 61 13.73 -11.03 -0.70
CA ALA A 61 13.22 -10.02 -1.62
C ALA A 61 11.76 -9.67 -1.29
N VAL A 62 10.92 -10.68 -0.99
CA VAL A 62 9.52 -10.45 -0.62
C VAL A 62 9.43 -9.53 0.60
N VAL A 63 10.23 -9.79 1.62
CA VAL A 63 10.23 -8.99 2.86
C VAL A 63 10.74 -7.57 2.63
N ALA A 64 11.67 -7.40 1.68
CA ALA A 64 12.26 -6.08 1.40
C ALA A 64 11.31 -5.14 0.64
N VAL A 65 10.38 -5.68 -0.16
CA VAL A 65 9.50 -4.87 -1.01
C VAL A 65 8.67 -3.84 -0.23
N PRO A 66 8.01 -4.20 0.88
CA PRO A 66 7.16 -3.22 1.59
C PRO A 66 7.90 -1.98 2.06
N ALA A 67 9.16 -2.12 2.49
CA ALA A 67 9.94 -0.97 2.93
C ALA A 67 10.13 0.06 1.83
N THR A 68 10.16 -0.37 0.57
CA THR A 68 10.33 0.53 -0.57
C THR A 68 9.13 1.45 -0.78
N LEU A 69 7.97 1.08 -0.24
CA LEU A 69 6.74 1.87 -0.39
C LEU A 69 6.58 2.96 0.65
N VAL A 70 7.28 2.87 1.78
CA VAL A 70 7.06 3.78 2.91
C VAL A 70 7.15 5.26 2.53
N PRO A 71 8.20 5.73 1.82
CA PRO A 71 8.26 7.14 1.45
C PRO A 71 7.09 7.58 0.58
N THR A 72 6.67 6.75 -0.37
CA THR A 72 5.56 7.07 -1.26
C THR A 72 4.23 7.10 -0.51
N ILE A 73 4.04 6.17 0.43
CA ILE A 73 2.85 6.15 1.30
C ILE A 73 2.79 7.40 2.15
N ASN A 74 3.91 7.79 2.77
CA ASN A 74 3.97 8.99 3.61
C ASN A 74 3.65 10.24 2.80
N GLN A 75 4.20 10.33 1.58
CA GLN A 75 3.93 11.47 0.70
C GLN A 75 2.45 11.52 0.30
N PHE A 76 1.86 10.36 0.03
CA PHE A 76 0.43 10.29 -0.27
C PHE A 76 -0.41 10.85 0.87
N PHE A 77 -0.15 10.42 2.10
CA PHE A 77 -0.92 10.90 3.24
C PHE A 77 -0.70 12.39 3.53
N GLU A 78 0.47 12.92 3.19
CA GLU A 78 0.75 14.33 3.36
C GLU A 78 -0.01 15.19 2.34
N ASP A 79 -0.09 14.73 1.09
CA ASP A 79 -0.63 15.52 -0.01
C ASP A 79 -2.11 15.26 -0.29
N VAL A 80 -2.66 14.14 0.15
CA VAL A 80 -3.99 13.68 -0.26
C VAL A 80 -4.89 13.50 0.95
N MET A 81 -6.09 14.07 0.87
CA MET A 81 -7.13 13.82 1.86
C MET A 81 -7.95 12.60 1.41
N VAL A 82 -7.78 11.47 2.09
CA VAL A 82 -8.46 10.22 1.71
C VAL A 82 -9.98 10.38 1.80
N MET A 83 -10.46 10.98 2.89
CA MET A 83 -11.90 11.16 3.14
C MET A 83 -12.41 12.41 2.42
N ASP A 84 -12.37 12.36 1.09
CA ASP A 84 -12.84 13.46 0.25
C ASP A 84 -14.36 13.57 0.29
N LYS A 85 -14.86 14.75 -0.05
CA LYS A 85 -16.31 15.01 -0.10
C LYS A 85 -17.00 14.26 -1.24
N ASP A 86 -16.28 14.05 -2.34
CA ASP A 86 -16.79 13.28 -3.48
C ASP A 86 -16.70 11.80 -3.14
N GLU A 87 -17.84 11.14 -3.06
CA GLU A 87 -17.91 9.74 -2.66
C GLU A 87 -17.14 8.79 -3.59
N ALA A 88 -17.16 9.08 -4.89
CA ALA A 88 -16.43 8.26 -5.86
C ALA A 88 -14.91 8.40 -5.67
N ILE A 89 -14.43 9.63 -5.45
CA ILE A 89 -13.02 9.89 -5.21
C ILE A 89 -12.58 9.27 -3.88
N LYS A 90 -13.38 9.44 -2.84
CA LYS A 90 -13.13 8.84 -1.53
C LYS A 90 -13.02 7.33 -1.63
N ALA A 91 -13.99 6.69 -2.29
CA ALA A 91 -13.98 5.24 -2.46
C ALA A 91 -12.74 4.77 -3.22
N ASN A 92 -12.35 5.49 -4.26
CA ASN A 92 -11.16 5.16 -5.04
C ASN A 92 -9.88 5.32 -4.22
N ARG A 93 -9.80 6.38 -3.41
CA ARG A 93 -8.64 6.59 -2.53
C ARG A 93 -8.53 5.50 -1.47
N LEU A 94 -9.67 5.02 -0.95
CA LEU A 94 -9.67 3.89 -0.01
C LEU A 94 -9.21 2.61 -0.70
N GLN A 95 -9.60 2.38 -1.97
CA GLN A 95 -9.11 1.23 -2.73
C GLN A 95 -7.59 1.31 -2.95
N LEU A 96 -7.08 2.50 -3.20
CA LEU A 96 -5.65 2.72 -3.38
C LEU A 96 -4.88 2.39 -2.09
N VAL A 97 -5.37 2.86 -0.95
CA VAL A 97 -4.78 2.54 0.35
C VAL A 97 -4.89 1.04 0.62
N ARG A 98 -6.01 0.41 0.26
CA ARG A 98 -6.21 -1.04 0.43
C ARG A 98 -5.19 -1.83 -0.38
N LEU A 99 -4.89 -1.39 -1.61
CA LEU A 99 -3.86 -2.02 -2.45
C LEU A 99 -2.49 -1.94 -1.78
N ALA A 100 -2.11 -0.74 -1.33
CA ALA A 100 -0.83 -0.54 -0.65
C ALA A 100 -0.75 -1.37 0.64
N TYR A 101 -1.83 -1.42 1.39
CA TYR A 101 -1.93 -2.25 2.59
C TYR A 101 -1.68 -3.72 2.27
N SER A 102 -2.23 -4.23 1.17
CA SER A 102 -2.05 -5.63 0.76
C SER A 102 -0.59 -6.00 0.57
N VAL A 103 0.20 -5.08 0.01
CA VAL A 103 1.64 -5.31 -0.17
C VAL A 103 2.34 -5.39 1.19
N MET A 104 1.99 -4.49 2.10
CA MET A 104 2.56 -4.47 3.46
C MET A 104 2.19 -5.71 4.26
N ALA A 105 0.97 -6.20 4.10
CA ALA A 105 0.45 -7.34 4.87
C ALA A 105 1.18 -8.65 4.56
N ILE A 106 1.88 -8.73 3.43
CA ILE A 106 2.66 -9.91 3.05
C ILE A 106 3.70 -10.26 4.12
N ILE A 107 4.29 -9.26 4.78
CA ILE A 107 5.28 -9.52 5.84
C ILE A 107 4.65 -10.32 6.98
N GLY A 108 3.44 -9.95 7.38
CA GLY A 108 2.72 -10.67 8.43
C GLY A 108 2.42 -12.11 8.02
N ASP A 109 1.99 -12.32 6.78
CA ASP A 109 1.68 -13.64 6.26
C ASP A 109 2.90 -14.56 6.26
N ILE A 110 4.06 -14.03 5.84
CA ILE A 110 5.31 -14.79 5.84
C ILE A 110 5.74 -15.12 7.26
N SER A 111 5.63 -14.17 8.17
CA SER A 111 5.99 -14.39 9.57
C SER A 111 5.15 -15.48 10.21
N ALA A 112 3.89 -15.62 9.81
CA ALA A 112 2.99 -16.63 10.32
C ALA A 112 3.36 -18.06 9.85
N LEU A 113 4.14 -18.17 8.77
CA LEU A 113 4.57 -19.46 8.25
C LEU A 113 5.77 -20.06 8.98
N LYS A 114 6.41 -19.30 9.85
CA LYS A 114 7.59 -19.77 10.58
C LYS A 114 7.25 -20.61 11.81
#